data_cedd60f95434c2a46dcb934bd47af211
#
_entry.id   cedd60f95434c2a46dcb934bd47af211
#
_cell.length_a   1.000
_cell.length_b   1.000
_cell.length_c   1.000
_cell.angle_alpha   90.00
_cell.angle_beta   90.00
_cell.angle_gamma   90.00
#
_symmetry.space_group_name_H-M   'P 1'
#
loop_
_entity.id
_entity.type
_entity.pdbx_description
1 polymer ?
#
loop_
_entity_poly.entity_id
_entity_poly.type
_entity_poly.pdbx_seq_one_letter_code
_entity_poly.pdbx_strand_id
1 'polypeptide(L)'
;MIRELQLRILPEQAASEQSIAAYVAREQSMDIRSIKSVRVFKRSIDARQRTVMVNLKVRVYIDEFPQDDEFPRIEYGDVSGKPRAIVVGAGPAGLFAALRLIELGICPVVVERGKNVHDRRKDIALISREQRVDPESNYSFGEGGAGAFSDGKLYTRSKKRGSVERILQIFCQHGASVSILSDAHPHIGTDKLPRVIERMRNRIIESGGAVHFETRMERLIIDGDEVCGIVTADGREFTGPVILATGHSARDVYYMLHENGVELESKGIAVGVRLEHPQQLIDSIQYHNPEGRGKYLPAAKYSFVTQVKGRGVYSFCMCPGGFVVPAASGPEQIVVNGMSPSNRGSVWANSGMVVELQPEDFGARFSMFGVLAGIKFQEDLERQCYLNGNCKQTAPAQRMTDFVNRRNSFDLPRSSYSPGLIASPLHFWLPDFIAARLQEGFKYFGKVSHGFLTREAVMIGVETRTSSPVRIPRDRESMTHIRLRGCYPCGEGAGYAGGIVSAAIDGERCAEALAMQIKQSSSFDRSV
;
A
#
# COMPACT_ATOMS: atom_id res chain seq x y z
N MET A 1 29.76 28.73 2.26
CA MET A 1 30.47 27.43 1.96
C MET A 1 29.56 26.26 2.25
N ILE A 2 29.48 25.26 1.33
CA ILE A 2 28.65 24.06 1.49
C ILE A 2 29.56 22.86 1.77
N ARG A 3 29.19 22.03 2.77
CA ARG A 3 29.85 20.75 3.07
C ARG A 3 28.86 19.60 3.12
N GLU A 4 29.19 18.49 2.47
CA GLU A 4 28.46 17.22 2.61
C GLU A 4 29.17 16.31 3.61
N LEU A 5 28.44 15.81 4.59
CA LEU A 5 28.96 14.97 5.66
C LEU A 5 28.14 13.68 5.80
N GLN A 6 28.82 12.60 6.17
CA GLN A 6 28.20 11.36 6.63
C GLN A 6 28.43 11.26 8.13
N LEU A 7 27.34 11.16 8.88
CA LEU A 7 27.37 11.14 10.33
C LEU A 7 26.80 9.80 10.84
N ARG A 8 27.38 9.30 11.92
CA ARG A 8 26.85 8.18 12.71
C ARG A 8 26.78 8.63 14.17
N ILE A 9 25.60 9.05 14.60
CA ILE A 9 25.38 9.80 15.84
C ILE A 9 24.28 9.17 16.69
N LEU A 10 24.20 9.56 17.95
CA LEU A 10 23.16 9.10 18.87
C LEU A 10 21.78 9.65 18.47
N PRO A 11 20.68 8.96 18.81
CA PRO A 11 19.32 9.40 18.46
C PRO A 11 18.98 10.83 18.92
N GLU A 12 19.43 11.23 20.12
CA GLU A 12 19.25 12.57 20.66
C GLU A 12 19.98 13.64 19.85
N GLN A 13 21.16 13.34 19.34
CA GLN A 13 21.96 14.23 18.48
C GLN A 13 21.36 14.36 17.06
N ALA A 14 20.57 13.37 16.64
CA ALA A 14 19.87 13.35 15.36
C ALA A 14 18.42 13.86 15.45
N ALA A 15 17.97 14.34 16.59
CA ALA A 15 16.56 14.65 16.87
C ALA A 15 16.01 15.85 16.11
N SER A 16 16.86 16.84 15.80
CA SER A 16 16.49 18.07 15.08
C SER A 16 17.67 18.59 14.25
N GLU A 17 17.39 19.51 13.32
CA GLU A 17 18.44 20.21 12.56
C GLU A 17 19.40 20.96 13.51
N GLN A 18 18.87 21.55 14.57
CA GLN A 18 19.67 22.26 15.59
C GLN A 18 20.61 21.29 16.32
N SER A 19 20.12 20.10 16.70
CA SER A 19 20.94 19.07 17.35
C SER A 19 22.04 18.58 16.42
N ILE A 20 21.74 18.38 15.13
CA ILE A 20 22.71 17.99 14.11
C ILE A 20 23.75 19.12 13.91
N ALA A 21 23.30 20.38 13.80
CA ALA A 21 24.19 21.53 13.67
C ALA A 21 25.13 21.65 14.86
N ALA A 22 24.63 21.49 16.10
CA ALA A 22 25.44 21.52 17.32
C ALA A 22 26.50 20.39 17.34
N TYR A 23 26.11 19.19 16.90
CA TYR A 23 27.05 18.08 16.76
C TYR A 23 28.15 18.40 15.74
N VAL A 24 27.77 18.87 14.55
CA VAL A 24 28.72 19.21 13.47
C VAL A 24 29.65 20.35 13.89
N ALA A 25 29.13 21.39 14.53
CA ALA A 25 29.95 22.51 15.04
C ALA A 25 31.03 22.03 15.99
N ARG A 26 30.69 21.14 16.93
CA ARG A 26 31.63 20.55 17.87
C ARG A 26 32.69 19.67 17.18
N GLU A 27 32.26 18.74 16.32
CA GLU A 27 33.16 17.80 15.63
C GLU A 27 34.12 18.50 14.65
N GLN A 28 33.67 19.59 14.04
CA GLN A 28 34.47 20.35 13.07
C GLN A 28 35.16 21.57 13.68
N SER A 29 35.09 21.75 15.02
CA SER A 29 35.67 22.89 15.77
C SER A 29 35.32 24.24 15.16
N MET A 30 34.04 24.45 14.82
CA MET A 30 33.54 25.70 14.21
C MET A 30 32.47 26.35 15.09
N ASP A 31 32.26 27.67 14.91
CA ASP A 31 31.18 28.37 15.60
C ASP A 31 29.82 27.92 15.06
N ILE A 32 28.93 27.46 15.94
CA ILE A 32 27.58 27.06 15.59
C ILE A 32 26.80 28.15 14.84
N ARG A 33 27.09 29.44 15.12
CA ARG A 33 26.44 30.58 14.46
C ARG A 33 26.79 30.69 12.98
N SER A 34 27.91 30.10 12.54
CA SER A 34 28.28 30.04 11.13
C SER A 34 27.41 29.03 10.36
N ILE A 35 26.83 28.04 11.01
CA ILE A 35 25.93 27.07 10.39
C ILE A 35 24.53 27.68 10.24
N LYS A 36 24.16 28.04 9.00
CA LYS A 36 22.88 28.70 8.69
C LYS A 36 21.74 27.70 8.48
N SER A 37 22.05 26.51 7.96
CA SER A 37 21.07 25.44 7.74
C SER A 37 21.74 24.08 7.63
N VAL A 38 20.99 23.02 7.95
CA VAL A 38 21.39 21.62 7.74
C VAL A 38 20.28 20.92 6.97
N ARG A 39 20.58 20.45 5.77
CA ARG A 39 19.62 19.68 4.97
C ARG A 39 19.98 18.19 5.05
N VAL A 40 19.03 17.36 5.48
CA VAL A 40 19.21 15.90 5.59
C VAL A 40 18.80 15.23 4.28
N PHE A 41 19.73 14.54 3.62
CA PHE A 41 19.47 13.79 2.38
C PHE A 41 19.19 12.31 2.60
N LYS A 42 19.71 11.76 3.71
CA LYS A 42 19.46 10.36 4.06
C LYS A 42 19.48 10.19 5.58
N ARG A 43 18.49 9.46 6.07
CA ARG A 43 18.36 9.10 7.48
C ARG A 43 18.01 7.62 7.60
N SER A 44 18.75 6.89 8.43
CA SER A 44 18.42 5.50 8.79
C SER A 44 18.84 5.19 10.22
N ILE A 45 18.11 4.28 10.86
CA ILE A 45 18.40 3.80 12.21
C ILE A 45 19.19 2.50 12.11
N ASP A 46 20.27 2.40 12.84
CA ASP A 46 21.08 1.20 13.00
C ASP A 46 20.94 0.67 14.43
N ALA A 47 20.08 -0.34 14.59
CA ALA A 47 19.80 -1.02 15.86
C ALA A 47 20.38 -2.43 15.91
N ARG A 48 21.40 -2.75 15.11
CA ARG A 48 22.04 -4.08 15.08
C ARG A 48 22.90 -4.35 16.32
N GLN A 49 23.29 -3.31 17.02
CA GLN A 49 24.08 -3.38 18.25
C GLN A 49 23.28 -2.82 19.43
N ARG A 50 23.74 -3.10 20.65
CA ARG A 50 23.09 -2.64 21.88
C ARG A 50 22.91 -1.12 21.93
N THR A 51 23.88 -0.35 21.43
CA THR A 51 23.75 1.10 21.28
C THR A 51 23.16 1.40 19.90
N VAL A 52 21.94 1.94 19.89
CA VAL A 52 21.26 2.36 18.65
C VAL A 52 21.89 3.63 18.13
N MET A 53 22.22 3.66 16.84
CA MET A 53 22.81 4.80 16.16
C MET A 53 21.91 5.28 15.01
N VAL A 54 22.03 6.56 14.67
CA VAL A 54 21.39 7.14 13.50
C VAL A 54 22.45 7.49 12.46
N ASN A 55 22.33 6.92 11.27
CA ASN A 55 23.18 7.26 10.14
C ASN A 55 22.51 8.35 9.33
N LEU A 56 23.22 9.45 9.07
CA LEU A 56 22.77 10.60 8.29
C LEU A 56 23.73 10.88 7.15
N LYS A 57 23.19 11.31 5.99
CA LYS A 57 23.92 12.09 5.00
C LYS A 57 23.32 13.50 5.02
N VAL A 58 24.14 14.51 5.33
CA VAL A 58 23.70 15.89 5.49
C VAL A 58 24.51 16.83 4.62
N ARG A 59 23.89 17.92 4.20
CA ARG A 59 24.55 19.11 3.63
C ARG A 59 24.43 20.25 4.62
N VAL A 60 25.58 20.83 4.99
CA VAL A 60 25.69 21.92 5.95
C VAL A 60 26.03 23.18 5.20
N TYR A 61 25.23 24.21 5.40
CA TYR A 61 25.39 25.54 4.81
C TYR A 61 26.06 26.45 5.83
N ILE A 62 27.29 26.88 5.52
CA ILE A 62 28.15 27.67 6.40
C ILE A 62 28.23 29.07 5.84
N ASP A 63 27.80 30.07 6.61
CA ASP A 63 27.72 31.52 6.28
C ASP A 63 26.86 31.84 5.04
N GLU A 64 26.05 30.89 4.60
CA GLU A 64 25.09 31.04 3.50
C GLU A 64 23.83 30.22 3.74
N PHE A 65 22.69 30.62 3.15
CA PHE A 65 21.46 29.85 3.15
C PHE A 65 21.31 29.04 1.86
N PRO A 66 20.54 27.94 1.88
CA PRO A 66 20.16 27.25 0.66
C PRO A 66 19.49 28.21 -0.33
N GLN A 67 19.94 28.19 -1.59
CA GLN A 67 19.36 29.00 -2.68
C GLN A 67 18.40 28.20 -3.56
N ASP A 68 18.47 26.87 -3.49
CA ASP A 68 17.66 25.93 -4.26
C ASP A 68 16.46 25.45 -3.46
N ASP A 69 15.37 25.16 -4.16
CA ASP A 69 14.22 24.47 -3.59
C ASP A 69 14.62 23.07 -3.09
N GLU A 70 13.88 22.55 -2.12
CA GLU A 70 14.16 21.22 -1.55
C GLU A 70 13.97 20.10 -2.59
N PHE A 71 13.13 20.33 -3.61
CA PHE A 71 12.89 19.44 -4.73
C PHE A 71 12.33 20.22 -5.94
N PRO A 72 12.55 19.72 -7.19
CA PRO A 72 11.98 20.34 -8.39
C PRO A 72 10.46 20.20 -8.39
N ARG A 73 9.76 21.28 -8.76
CA ARG A 73 8.31 21.27 -8.92
C ARG A 73 7.91 20.90 -10.33
N ILE A 74 6.81 20.16 -10.44
CA ILE A 74 6.21 19.80 -11.72
C ILE A 74 5.11 20.80 -12.04
N GLU A 75 5.13 21.33 -13.25
CA GLU A 75 4.08 22.19 -13.77
C GLU A 75 3.01 21.36 -14.50
N TYR A 76 1.75 21.62 -14.16
CA TYR A 76 0.60 21.02 -14.78
C TYR A 76 -0.15 22.06 -15.60
N GLY A 77 -0.06 21.95 -16.94
CA GLY A 77 -0.74 22.85 -17.86
C GLY A 77 -2.24 22.55 -17.97
N ASP A 78 -2.96 23.46 -18.63
CA ASP A 78 -4.37 23.25 -18.97
C ASP A 78 -4.51 22.24 -20.13
N VAL A 79 -5.29 21.18 -19.87
CA VAL A 79 -5.61 20.13 -20.85
C VAL A 79 -7.07 20.14 -21.28
N SER A 80 -7.82 21.20 -21.00
CA SER A 80 -9.17 21.40 -21.50
C SER A 80 -9.20 21.30 -23.03
N GLY A 81 -10.10 20.49 -23.57
CA GLY A 81 -10.21 20.28 -25.02
C GLY A 81 -9.10 19.45 -25.68
N LYS A 82 -8.13 18.92 -24.92
CA LYS A 82 -7.10 17.99 -25.41
C LYS A 82 -7.66 16.57 -25.60
N PRO A 83 -6.95 15.68 -26.33
CA PRO A 83 -7.33 14.27 -26.43
C PRO A 83 -7.60 13.66 -25.05
N ARG A 84 -8.63 12.83 -24.95
CA ARG A 84 -9.06 12.25 -23.68
C ARG A 84 -8.49 10.85 -23.47
N ALA A 85 -8.23 10.51 -22.23
CA ALA A 85 -7.94 9.15 -21.79
C ALA A 85 -8.75 8.85 -20.53
N ILE A 86 -9.28 7.63 -20.43
CA ILE A 86 -10.09 7.19 -19.30
C ILE A 86 -9.18 6.49 -18.31
N VAL A 87 -9.31 6.83 -17.03
CA VAL A 87 -8.59 6.19 -15.93
C VAL A 87 -9.63 5.56 -15.00
N VAL A 88 -9.67 4.24 -14.94
CA VAL A 88 -10.60 3.50 -14.09
C VAL A 88 -9.94 3.21 -12.74
N GLY A 89 -10.40 3.90 -11.70
CA GLY A 89 -9.91 3.83 -10.32
C GLY A 89 -9.07 5.04 -9.92
N ALA A 90 -9.43 5.67 -8.81
CA ALA A 90 -8.72 6.80 -8.20
C ALA A 90 -7.74 6.38 -7.10
N GLY A 91 -7.18 5.17 -7.18
CA GLY A 91 -6.08 4.70 -6.33
C GLY A 91 -4.73 5.30 -6.75
N PRO A 92 -3.61 4.91 -6.09
CA PRO A 92 -2.30 5.47 -6.40
C PRO A 92 -1.93 5.35 -7.89
N ALA A 93 -2.19 4.21 -8.54
CA ALA A 93 -1.91 4.04 -9.96
C ALA A 93 -2.70 5.03 -10.82
N GLY A 94 -4.01 5.17 -10.58
CA GLY A 94 -4.87 6.04 -11.37
C GLY A 94 -4.58 7.52 -11.17
N LEU A 95 -4.36 7.98 -9.92
CA LEU A 95 -4.06 9.38 -9.64
C LEU A 95 -2.73 9.82 -10.26
N PHE A 96 -1.68 8.98 -10.18
CA PHE A 96 -0.39 9.29 -10.80
C PHE A 96 -0.46 9.17 -12.33
N ALA A 97 -1.24 8.23 -12.87
CA ALA A 97 -1.51 8.18 -14.31
C ALA A 97 -2.20 9.47 -14.78
N ALA A 98 -3.23 9.94 -14.06
CA ALA A 98 -3.95 11.16 -14.42
C ALA A 98 -3.05 12.41 -14.38
N LEU A 99 -2.23 12.58 -13.32
CA LEU A 99 -1.27 13.68 -13.26
C LEU A 99 -0.24 13.61 -14.40
N ARG A 100 0.23 12.40 -14.72
CA ARG A 100 1.20 12.23 -15.82
C ARG A 100 0.59 12.50 -17.19
N LEU A 101 -0.66 12.12 -17.40
CA LEU A 101 -1.41 12.45 -18.64
C LEU A 101 -1.48 13.96 -18.84
N ILE A 102 -1.75 14.74 -17.78
CA ILE A 102 -1.78 16.22 -17.83
C ILE A 102 -0.42 16.77 -18.28
N GLU A 103 0.69 16.31 -17.69
CA GLU A 103 2.03 16.72 -18.12
C GLU A 103 2.30 16.42 -19.61
N LEU A 104 1.68 15.36 -20.15
CA LEU A 104 1.83 14.92 -21.54
C LEU A 104 0.83 15.59 -22.50
N GLY A 105 -0.03 16.49 -21.99
CA GLY A 105 -1.02 17.22 -22.79
C GLY A 105 -2.27 16.42 -23.12
N ILE A 106 -2.64 15.45 -22.28
CA ILE A 106 -3.83 14.59 -22.44
C ILE A 106 -4.79 14.84 -21.28
N CYS A 107 -6.08 14.99 -21.59
CA CYS A 107 -7.13 15.23 -20.61
C CYS A 107 -7.57 13.93 -19.94
N PRO A 108 -7.25 13.70 -18.65
CA PRO A 108 -7.71 12.50 -17.94
C PRO A 108 -9.17 12.63 -17.53
N VAL A 109 -9.92 11.54 -17.72
CA VAL A 109 -11.26 11.34 -17.16
C VAL A 109 -11.19 10.18 -16.19
N VAL A 110 -11.12 10.49 -14.90
CA VAL A 110 -11.01 9.50 -13.83
C VAL A 110 -12.41 9.08 -13.39
N VAL A 111 -12.68 7.78 -13.35
CA VAL A 111 -13.91 7.21 -12.80
C VAL A 111 -13.56 6.37 -11.57
N GLU A 112 -14.23 6.61 -10.45
CA GLU A 112 -14.04 5.91 -9.18
C GLU A 112 -15.38 5.38 -8.67
N ARG A 113 -15.44 4.09 -8.34
CA ARG A 113 -16.67 3.45 -7.86
C ARG A 113 -17.13 3.97 -6.51
N GLY A 114 -16.19 4.28 -5.63
CA GLY A 114 -16.49 4.77 -4.30
C GLY A 114 -16.53 6.28 -4.19
N LYS A 115 -16.61 6.75 -2.95
CA LYS A 115 -16.75 8.17 -2.61
C LYS A 115 -15.39 8.87 -2.49
N ASN A 116 -15.42 10.20 -2.44
CA ASN A 116 -14.24 11.01 -2.11
C ASN A 116 -13.74 10.70 -0.69
N VAL A 117 -12.51 11.10 -0.34
CA VAL A 117 -11.86 10.75 0.94
C VAL A 117 -12.63 11.20 2.19
N HIS A 118 -13.42 12.28 2.11
CA HIS A 118 -14.19 12.76 3.25
C HIS A 118 -15.43 11.90 3.51
N ASP A 119 -16.22 11.62 2.48
CA ASP A 119 -17.45 10.84 2.59
C ASP A 119 -17.15 9.36 2.81
N ARG A 120 -16.12 8.83 2.14
CA ARG A 120 -15.59 7.49 2.37
C ARG A 120 -15.22 7.23 3.84
N ARG A 121 -14.70 8.23 4.56
CA ARG A 121 -14.40 8.12 6.00
C ARG A 121 -15.64 7.78 6.83
N LYS A 122 -16.82 8.28 6.43
CA LYS A 122 -18.08 7.97 7.10
C LYS A 122 -18.44 6.49 6.92
N ASP A 123 -18.31 5.97 5.69
CA ASP A 123 -18.59 4.56 5.38
C ASP A 123 -17.65 3.62 6.13
N ILE A 124 -16.36 3.96 6.19
CA ILE A 124 -15.36 3.22 6.97
C ILE A 124 -15.72 3.20 8.48
N ALA A 125 -16.20 4.32 9.02
CA ALA A 125 -16.62 4.38 10.42
C ALA A 125 -17.83 3.49 10.73
N LEU A 126 -18.75 3.28 9.76
CA LEU A 126 -19.90 2.38 9.90
C LEU A 126 -19.49 0.92 10.03
N ILE A 127 -18.39 0.50 9.41
CA ILE A 127 -17.87 -0.87 9.56
C ILE A 127 -17.54 -1.15 11.02
N SER A 128 -16.92 -0.19 11.71
CA SER A 128 -16.54 -0.34 13.12
C SER A 128 -17.73 -0.17 14.08
N ARG A 129 -18.65 0.74 13.79
CA ARG A 129 -19.75 1.10 14.69
C ARG A 129 -20.98 0.21 14.52
N GLU A 130 -21.33 -0.08 13.26
CA GLU A 130 -22.58 -0.78 12.91
C GLU A 130 -22.30 -2.14 12.28
N GLN A 131 -21.03 -2.50 12.09
CA GLN A 131 -20.60 -3.73 11.44
C GLN A 131 -21.17 -3.90 10.01
N ARG A 132 -21.39 -2.75 9.33
CA ARG A 132 -21.95 -2.66 7.99
C ARG A 132 -20.87 -2.26 6.99
N VAL A 133 -20.70 -3.07 5.95
CA VAL A 133 -19.76 -2.81 4.85
C VAL A 133 -20.57 -2.28 3.66
N ASP A 134 -20.20 -1.10 3.16
CA ASP A 134 -20.67 -0.61 1.86
C ASP A 134 -19.82 -1.26 0.76
N PRO A 135 -20.39 -2.03 -0.18
CA PRO A 135 -19.62 -2.73 -1.21
C PRO A 135 -18.96 -1.79 -2.23
N GLU A 136 -19.41 -0.54 -2.33
CA GLU A 136 -18.83 0.44 -3.26
C GLU A 136 -17.89 1.45 -2.59
N SER A 137 -17.98 1.62 -1.23
CA SER A 137 -17.18 2.61 -0.50
C SER A 137 -16.72 2.03 0.85
N ASN A 138 -15.45 1.64 0.95
CA ASN A 138 -14.88 0.93 2.11
C ASN A 138 -13.35 1.12 2.18
N TYR A 139 -12.61 0.27 2.89
CA TYR A 139 -11.14 0.36 2.96
C TYR A 139 -10.43 0.07 1.62
N SER A 140 -11.08 -0.63 0.68
CA SER A 140 -10.50 -0.97 -0.62
C SER A 140 -10.92 0.01 -1.71
N PHE A 141 -12.16 0.49 -1.68
CA PHE A 141 -12.80 1.30 -2.72
C PHE A 141 -13.06 2.73 -2.26
N GLY A 142 -12.93 3.66 -3.19
CA GLY A 142 -13.01 5.10 -2.99
C GLY A 142 -11.69 5.80 -3.24
N GLU A 143 -11.72 7.12 -3.24
CA GLU A 143 -10.58 8.00 -3.54
C GLU A 143 -9.32 7.63 -2.75
N GLY A 144 -8.20 7.49 -3.45
CA GLY A 144 -6.92 7.04 -2.91
C GLY A 144 -6.78 5.51 -2.74
N GLY A 145 -7.82 4.73 -3.07
CA GLY A 145 -7.83 3.26 -3.03
C GLY A 145 -7.50 2.72 -1.63
N ALA A 146 -7.00 1.49 -1.55
CA ALA A 146 -6.59 0.86 -0.30
C ALA A 146 -5.43 1.58 0.42
N GLY A 147 -4.69 2.44 -0.31
CA GLY A 147 -3.58 3.23 0.24
C GLY A 147 -4.01 4.35 1.17
N ALA A 148 -5.16 5.00 0.90
CA ALA A 148 -5.59 6.24 1.57
C ALA A 148 -5.67 6.14 3.10
N PHE A 149 -6.17 5.02 3.60
CA PHE A 149 -6.36 4.74 5.04
C PHE A 149 -5.43 3.62 5.54
N SER A 150 -4.21 3.54 4.98
CA SER A 150 -3.15 2.61 5.40
C SER A 150 -2.06 3.33 6.21
N ASP A 151 -0.96 2.65 6.54
CA ASP A 151 0.26 3.28 7.08
C ASP A 151 0.87 4.30 6.09
N GLY A 152 0.50 4.22 4.81
CA GLY A 152 1.06 5.12 3.79
C GLY A 152 2.55 4.88 3.55
N LYS A 153 3.01 3.62 3.56
CA LYS A 153 4.41 3.26 3.28
C LYS A 153 4.77 3.60 1.84
N LEU A 154 5.90 4.29 1.70
CA LEU A 154 6.43 4.73 0.41
C LEU A 154 7.73 4.01 0.03
N TYR A 155 8.09 2.97 0.76
CA TYR A 155 9.25 2.15 0.46
C TYR A 155 8.91 1.10 -0.60
N THR A 156 9.76 0.96 -1.62
CA THR A 156 9.71 -0.13 -2.60
C THR A 156 11.10 -0.72 -2.81
N ARG A 157 11.17 -2.04 -3.01
CA ARG A 157 12.40 -2.74 -3.39
C ARG A 157 12.70 -2.60 -4.89
N SER A 158 11.69 -2.34 -5.70
CA SER A 158 11.81 -2.22 -7.16
C SER A 158 12.20 -0.80 -7.55
N LYS A 159 13.49 -0.59 -7.82
CA LYS A 159 14.04 0.70 -8.31
C LYS A 159 14.24 0.74 -9.83
N LYS A 160 14.04 -0.40 -10.52
CA LYS A 160 14.37 -0.52 -11.96
C LYS A 160 13.24 -0.08 -12.89
N ARG A 161 12.03 0.14 -12.36
CA ARG A 161 10.82 0.39 -13.19
C ARG A 161 10.50 1.87 -13.40
N GLY A 162 11.09 2.77 -12.62
CA GLY A 162 10.87 4.20 -12.69
C GLY A 162 11.46 4.93 -11.49
N SER A 163 11.33 6.26 -11.44
CA SER A 163 11.92 7.09 -10.39
C SER A 163 11.06 7.10 -9.14
N VAL A 164 11.53 6.44 -8.08
CA VAL A 164 10.94 6.53 -6.74
C VAL A 164 10.99 7.97 -6.23
N GLU A 165 12.11 8.66 -6.46
CA GLU A 165 12.32 10.03 -6.02
C GLU A 165 11.26 10.97 -6.59
N ARG A 166 10.94 10.87 -7.89
CA ARG A 166 9.90 11.64 -8.54
C ARG A 166 8.54 11.44 -7.87
N ILE A 167 8.16 10.20 -7.55
CA ILE A 167 6.90 9.91 -6.87
C ILE A 167 6.86 10.59 -5.49
N LEU A 168 7.96 10.53 -4.73
CA LEU A 168 8.05 11.20 -3.43
C LEU A 168 7.97 12.73 -3.56
N GLN A 169 8.61 13.32 -4.57
CA GLN A 169 8.54 14.75 -4.87
C GLN A 169 7.10 15.18 -5.20
N ILE A 170 6.37 14.40 -6.00
CA ILE A 170 4.94 14.65 -6.29
C ILE A 170 4.12 14.64 -4.99
N PHE A 171 4.33 13.68 -4.09
CA PHE A 171 3.67 13.70 -2.78
C PHE A 171 4.03 14.95 -1.97
N CYS A 172 5.29 15.37 -1.96
CA CYS A 172 5.72 16.61 -1.28
C CYS A 172 5.06 17.84 -1.89
N GLN A 173 5.00 17.94 -3.22
CA GLN A 173 4.34 19.03 -3.95
C GLN A 173 2.85 19.15 -3.57
N HIS A 174 2.20 18.03 -3.26
CA HIS A 174 0.81 17.97 -2.81
C HIS A 174 0.66 17.97 -1.29
N GLY A 175 1.75 18.31 -0.54
CA GLY A 175 1.72 18.61 0.89
C GLY A 175 2.08 17.48 1.83
N ALA A 176 2.72 16.43 1.34
CA ALA A 176 3.44 15.52 2.22
C ALA A 176 4.68 16.19 2.81
N SER A 177 5.13 15.70 3.98
CA SER A 177 6.36 16.20 4.60
C SER A 177 7.58 15.90 3.73
N VAL A 178 8.46 16.88 3.58
CA VAL A 178 9.75 16.70 2.87
C VAL A 178 10.66 15.66 3.50
N SER A 179 10.42 15.30 4.76
CA SER A 179 11.16 14.21 5.42
C SER A 179 11.06 12.86 4.69
N ILE A 180 10.00 12.63 3.90
CA ILE A 180 9.86 11.40 3.10
C ILE A 180 10.95 11.27 2.03
N LEU A 181 11.58 12.37 1.61
CA LEU A 181 12.67 12.37 0.64
C LEU A 181 13.98 11.83 1.23
N SER A 182 14.16 11.98 2.54
CA SER A 182 15.40 11.61 3.25
C SER A 182 15.30 10.31 4.04
N ASP A 183 14.12 9.90 4.47
CA ASP A 183 13.92 8.71 5.27
C ASP A 183 14.17 7.42 4.49
N ALA A 184 14.93 6.48 5.06
CA ALA A 184 15.18 5.18 4.43
C ALA A 184 13.90 4.33 4.28
N HIS A 185 12.90 4.57 5.10
CA HIS A 185 11.59 3.90 5.08
C HIS A 185 10.46 4.94 5.22
N PRO A 186 10.25 5.78 4.20
CA PRO A 186 9.31 6.88 4.28
C PRO A 186 7.86 6.39 4.40
N HIS A 187 7.04 7.17 5.10
CA HIS A 187 5.61 6.97 5.22
C HIS A 187 4.91 8.32 5.45
N ILE A 188 3.62 8.38 5.16
CA ILE A 188 2.82 9.60 5.35
C ILE A 188 1.88 9.45 6.56
N GLY A 189 1.24 8.30 6.72
CA GLY A 189 0.26 8.02 7.77
C GLY A 189 -1.18 8.28 7.34
N THR A 190 -2.09 7.51 7.94
CA THR A 190 -3.53 7.51 7.61
C THR A 190 -4.24 8.83 7.94
N ASP A 191 -3.68 9.65 8.81
CA ASP A 191 -4.20 10.97 9.21
C ASP A 191 -3.87 12.08 8.21
N LYS A 192 -2.76 11.96 7.46
CA LYS A 192 -2.25 12.99 6.54
C LYS A 192 -2.49 12.65 5.07
N LEU A 193 -2.39 11.38 4.70
CA LEU A 193 -2.48 10.92 3.32
C LEU A 193 -3.79 11.35 2.61
N PRO A 194 -4.97 11.31 3.26
CA PRO A 194 -6.22 11.79 2.63
C PRO A 194 -6.15 13.22 2.11
N ARG A 195 -5.51 14.15 2.84
CA ARG A 195 -5.35 15.55 2.41
C ARG A 195 -4.41 15.70 1.21
N VAL A 196 -3.38 14.86 1.15
CA VAL A 196 -2.46 14.83 0.01
C VAL A 196 -3.20 14.35 -1.25
N ILE A 197 -3.98 13.29 -1.12
CA ILE A 197 -4.80 12.72 -2.20
C ILE A 197 -5.82 13.76 -2.69
N GLU A 198 -6.51 14.45 -1.79
CA GLU A 198 -7.45 15.52 -2.14
C GLU A 198 -6.78 16.63 -2.96
N ARG A 199 -5.56 17.05 -2.59
CA ARG A 199 -4.81 18.07 -3.34
C ARG A 199 -4.39 17.57 -4.72
N MET A 200 -4.06 16.27 -4.87
CA MET A 200 -3.78 15.66 -6.17
C MET A 200 -5.02 15.69 -7.05
N ARG A 201 -6.19 15.29 -6.53
CA ARG A 201 -7.47 15.39 -7.25
C ARG A 201 -7.78 16.83 -7.68
N ASN A 202 -7.65 17.79 -6.75
CA ASN A 202 -7.92 19.19 -7.06
C ASN A 202 -7.01 19.70 -8.18
N ARG A 203 -5.74 19.29 -8.19
CA ARG A 203 -4.82 19.60 -9.29
C ARG A 203 -5.28 19.02 -10.62
N ILE A 204 -5.80 17.80 -10.65
CA ILE A 204 -6.33 17.16 -11.86
C ILE A 204 -7.51 17.99 -12.41
N ILE A 205 -8.43 18.41 -11.53
CA ILE A 205 -9.61 19.20 -11.91
C ILE A 205 -9.21 20.62 -12.38
N GLU A 206 -8.34 21.30 -11.63
CA GLU A 206 -7.82 22.63 -11.96
C GLU A 206 -7.10 22.68 -13.31
N SER A 207 -6.51 21.56 -13.72
CA SER A 207 -5.83 21.42 -15.01
C SER A 207 -6.78 21.01 -16.17
N GLY A 208 -8.10 20.98 -15.96
CA GLY A 208 -9.08 20.66 -16.99
C GLY A 208 -9.41 19.17 -17.12
N GLY A 209 -8.88 18.31 -16.24
CA GLY A 209 -9.29 16.91 -16.12
C GLY A 209 -10.63 16.75 -15.39
N ALA A 210 -11.21 15.55 -15.41
CA ALA A 210 -12.46 15.23 -14.72
C ALA A 210 -12.27 14.06 -13.74
N VAL A 211 -12.97 14.12 -12.59
CA VAL A 211 -13.01 13.02 -11.61
C VAL A 211 -14.46 12.75 -11.23
N HIS A 212 -14.94 11.55 -11.51
CA HIS A 212 -16.30 11.10 -11.25
C HIS A 212 -16.28 10.05 -10.14
N PHE A 213 -16.87 10.38 -9.00
CA PHE A 213 -17.09 9.46 -7.88
C PHE A 213 -18.43 8.73 -8.02
N GLU A 214 -18.61 7.66 -7.24
CA GLU A 214 -19.81 6.81 -7.27
C GLU A 214 -20.14 6.36 -8.71
N THR A 215 -19.07 6.10 -9.48
CA THR A 215 -19.12 5.81 -10.90
C THR A 215 -18.35 4.52 -11.16
N ARG A 216 -19.04 3.38 -10.98
CA ARG A 216 -18.47 2.05 -11.18
C ARG A 216 -18.46 1.68 -12.65
N MET A 217 -17.28 1.33 -13.19
CA MET A 217 -17.20 0.69 -14.49
C MET A 217 -17.88 -0.68 -14.43
N GLU A 218 -18.79 -0.95 -15.38
CA GLU A 218 -19.47 -2.22 -15.49
C GLU A 218 -18.86 -3.09 -16.60
N ARG A 219 -18.54 -2.48 -17.76
CA ARG A 219 -17.91 -3.20 -18.88
C ARG A 219 -17.03 -2.29 -19.72
N LEU A 220 -16.16 -2.91 -20.52
CA LEU A 220 -15.41 -2.26 -21.59
C LEU A 220 -16.28 -2.13 -22.85
N ILE A 221 -16.05 -1.07 -23.63
CA ILE A 221 -16.54 -0.94 -25.00
C ILE A 221 -15.44 -1.48 -25.91
N ILE A 222 -15.67 -2.61 -26.54
CA ILE A 222 -14.69 -3.29 -27.39
C ILE A 222 -15.22 -3.33 -28.81
N ASP A 223 -14.43 -2.87 -29.78
CA ASP A 223 -14.66 -2.97 -31.20
C ASP A 223 -13.51 -3.75 -31.84
N GLY A 224 -13.82 -4.98 -32.28
CA GLY A 224 -12.81 -5.93 -32.75
C GLY A 224 -11.75 -6.25 -31.65
N ASP A 225 -10.54 -5.79 -31.87
CA ASP A 225 -9.39 -5.96 -30.93
C ASP A 225 -9.01 -4.65 -30.20
N GLU A 226 -9.90 -3.66 -30.22
CA GLU A 226 -9.64 -2.35 -29.63
C GLU A 226 -10.65 -1.99 -28.54
N VAL A 227 -10.14 -1.49 -27.41
CA VAL A 227 -10.96 -0.90 -26.34
C VAL A 227 -11.16 0.58 -26.66
N CYS A 228 -12.41 0.94 -26.94
CA CYS A 228 -12.83 2.29 -27.33
C CYS A 228 -13.41 3.09 -26.16
N GLY A 229 -13.59 2.47 -24.97
CA GLY A 229 -14.16 3.14 -23.82
C GLY A 229 -14.70 2.20 -22.77
N ILE A 230 -15.54 2.75 -21.88
CA ILE A 230 -16.22 2.02 -20.81
C ILE A 230 -17.71 2.38 -20.75
N VAL A 231 -18.50 1.47 -20.21
CA VAL A 231 -19.87 1.72 -19.74
C VAL A 231 -19.89 1.60 -18.23
N THR A 232 -20.56 2.52 -17.56
CA THR A 232 -20.70 2.53 -16.10
C THR A 232 -22.05 1.92 -15.67
N ALA A 233 -22.15 1.52 -14.40
CA ALA A 233 -23.34 0.86 -13.86
C ALA A 233 -24.63 1.70 -13.94
N ASP A 234 -24.50 3.02 -14.05
CA ASP A 234 -25.62 3.95 -14.27
C ASP A 234 -25.90 4.21 -15.77
N GLY A 235 -25.24 3.46 -16.67
CA GLY A 235 -25.46 3.49 -18.11
C GLY A 235 -24.73 4.61 -18.86
N ARG A 236 -23.91 5.43 -18.20
CA ARG A 236 -23.08 6.44 -18.91
C ARG A 236 -21.96 5.77 -19.70
N GLU A 237 -21.65 6.34 -20.85
CA GLU A 237 -20.53 5.92 -21.68
C GLU A 237 -19.40 6.96 -21.64
N PHE A 238 -18.18 6.49 -21.52
CA PHE A 238 -16.97 7.30 -21.64
C PHE A 238 -16.11 6.70 -22.75
N THR A 239 -15.79 7.50 -23.77
CA THR A 239 -15.04 7.06 -24.96
C THR A 239 -13.58 7.49 -24.90
N GLY A 240 -12.68 6.62 -25.34
CA GLY A 240 -11.23 6.82 -25.39
C GLY A 240 -10.45 5.60 -24.90
N PRO A 241 -9.11 5.61 -25.01
CA PRO A 241 -8.25 4.55 -24.45
C PRO A 241 -8.36 4.51 -22.93
N VAL A 242 -8.21 3.30 -22.36
CA VAL A 242 -8.53 3.00 -20.96
C VAL A 242 -7.29 2.55 -20.18
N ILE A 243 -6.91 3.28 -19.14
CA ILE A 243 -5.97 2.81 -18.11
C ILE A 243 -6.79 2.12 -17.02
N LEU A 244 -6.62 0.79 -16.87
CA LEU A 244 -7.40 -0.04 -15.97
C LEU A 244 -6.64 -0.18 -14.62
N ALA A 245 -6.91 0.75 -13.68
CA ALA A 245 -6.21 0.89 -12.39
C ALA A 245 -7.10 0.53 -11.18
N THR A 246 -7.91 -0.51 -11.29
CA THR A 246 -9.03 -0.86 -10.39
C THR A 246 -8.61 -1.44 -9.03
N GLY A 247 -7.33 -1.77 -8.83
CA GLY A 247 -6.85 -2.48 -7.65
C GLY A 247 -7.28 -3.95 -7.61
N HIS A 248 -6.72 -4.71 -6.67
CA HIS A 248 -6.91 -6.17 -6.65
C HIS A 248 -8.15 -6.64 -5.86
N SER A 249 -8.87 -5.73 -5.20
CA SER A 249 -10.12 -6.06 -4.49
C SER A 249 -11.38 -5.96 -5.39
N ALA A 250 -11.27 -5.35 -6.56
CA ALA A 250 -12.36 -5.24 -7.54
C ALA A 250 -12.53 -6.56 -8.32
N ARG A 251 -13.05 -7.58 -7.64
CA ARG A 251 -13.19 -8.94 -8.19
C ARG A 251 -14.21 -9.02 -9.33
N ASP A 252 -15.22 -8.18 -9.28
CA ASP A 252 -16.18 -7.98 -10.37
C ASP A 252 -15.51 -7.66 -11.72
N VAL A 253 -14.43 -6.91 -11.70
CA VAL A 253 -13.64 -6.60 -12.91
C VAL A 253 -13.00 -7.86 -13.49
N TYR A 254 -12.42 -8.75 -12.66
CA TYR A 254 -11.84 -10.00 -13.18
C TYR A 254 -12.92 -10.95 -13.71
N TYR A 255 -14.09 -11.02 -13.09
CA TYR A 255 -15.21 -11.80 -13.58
C TYR A 255 -15.68 -11.24 -14.94
N MET A 256 -15.91 -9.92 -15.03
CA MET A 256 -16.31 -9.26 -16.27
C MET A 256 -15.28 -9.50 -17.38
N LEU A 257 -13.99 -9.35 -17.12
CA LEU A 257 -12.94 -9.59 -18.11
C LEU A 257 -12.94 -11.05 -18.57
N HIS A 258 -13.06 -12.01 -17.66
CA HIS A 258 -13.09 -13.43 -17.96
C HIS A 258 -14.31 -13.81 -18.80
N GLU A 259 -15.50 -13.32 -18.44
CA GLU A 259 -16.77 -13.57 -19.15
C GLU A 259 -16.75 -13.00 -20.58
N ASN A 260 -16.04 -11.88 -20.78
CA ASN A 260 -15.85 -11.28 -22.11
C ASN A 260 -14.65 -11.89 -22.89
N GLY A 261 -14.07 -12.99 -22.42
CA GLY A 261 -12.97 -13.66 -23.10
C GLY A 261 -11.65 -12.91 -23.12
N VAL A 262 -11.48 -11.91 -22.26
CA VAL A 262 -10.22 -11.18 -22.08
C VAL A 262 -9.22 -12.09 -21.36
N GLU A 263 -8.03 -12.22 -21.92
CA GLU A 263 -7.00 -13.13 -21.40
C GLU A 263 -6.51 -12.70 -20.01
N LEU A 264 -6.48 -13.65 -19.11
CA LEU A 264 -6.02 -13.51 -17.73
C LEU A 264 -5.03 -14.62 -17.40
N GLU A 265 -4.13 -14.39 -16.42
CA GLU A 265 -3.18 -15.38 -15.93
C GLU A 265 -3.35 -15.58 -14.42
N SER A 266 -3.28 -16.84 -13.97
CA SER A 266 -3.19 -17.16 -12.54
C SER A 266 -1.87 -16.68 -11.96
N LYS A 267 -1.91 -16.17 -10.72
CA LYS A 267 -0.74 -15.65 -10.02
C LYS A 267 -0.72 -16.10 -8.57
N GLY A 268 0.48 -16.43 -8.07
CA GLY A 268 0.70 -16.70 -6.65
C GLY A 268 0.41 -15.48 -5.77
N ILE A 269 -0.05 -15.77 -4.55
CA ILE A 269 -0.38 -14.79 -3.50
C ILE A 269 0.27 -15.19 -2.19
N ALA A 270 0.05 -14.41 -1.14
CA ALA A 270 0.33 -14.85 0.22
C ALA A 270 -0.91 -14.63 1.10
N VAL A 271 -1.15 -15.57 2.00
CA VAL A 271 -2.35 -15.60 2.84
C VAL A 271 -1.98 -16.00 4.26
N GLY A 272 -2.65 -15.41 5.25
CA GLY A 272 -2.44 -15.74 6.64
C GLY A 272 -3.34 -14.96 7.58
N VAL A 273 -2.74 -14.41 8.61
CA VAL A 273 -3.43 -13.70 9.69
C VAL A 273 -2.78 -12.35 9.97
N ARG A 274 -3.50 -11.48 10.66
CA ARG A 274 -2.91 -10.28 11.24
C ARG A 274 -2.45 -10.59 12.66
N LEU A 275 -1.18 -10.37 12.94
CA LEU A 275 -0.58 -10.56 14.26
C LEU A 275 -0.39 -9.21 14.93
N GLU A 276 -0.89 -9.05 16.14
CA GLU A 276 -0.77 -7.82 16.91
C GLU A 276 -0.04 -8.07 18.23
N HIS A 277 0.91 -7.17 18.54
CA HIS A 277 1.71 -7.16 19.78
C HIS A 277 1.56 -5.81 20.48
N PRO A 278 1.85 -5.72 21.80
CA PRO A 278 2.17 -4.44 22.43
C PRO A 278 3.39 -3.79 21.74
N GLN A 279 3.29 -2.51 21.36
CA GLN A 279 4.40 -1.81 20.70
C GLN A 279 5.63 -1.72 21.61
N GLN A 280 5.45 -1.54 22.90
CA GLN A 280 6.57 -1.49 23.86
C GLN A 280 7.41 -2.77 23.84
N LEU A 281 6.78 -3.94 23.72
CA LEU A 281 7.49 -5.20 23.58
C LEU A 281 8.37 -5.23 22.33
N ILE A 282 7.81 -4.80 21.19
CA ILE A 282 8.55 -4.72 19.94
C ILE A 282 9.68 -3.69 20.02
N ASP A 283 9.43 -2.53 20.64
CA ASP A 283 10.47 -1.52 20.91
C ASP A 283 11.61 -2.09 21.74
N SER A 284 11.29 -2.82 22.81
CA SER A 284 12.30 -3.44 23.71
C SER A 284 13.14 -4.47 22.98
N ILE A 285 12.53 -5.31 22.17
CA ILE A 285 13.22 -6.34 21.39
C ILE A 285 14.14 -5.69 20.33
N GLN A 286 13.61 -4.75 19.55
CA GLN A 286 14.33 -4.20 18.39
C GLN A 286 15.40 -3.18 18.78
N TYR A 287 15.23 -2.47 19.89
CA TYR A 287 16.17 -1.47 20.37
C TYR A 287 17.06 -1.99 21.53
N HIS A 288 16.90 -3.26 21.90
CA HIS A 288 17.69 -3.91 22.96
C HIS A 288 17.63 -3.16 24.31
N ASN A 289 16.48 -2.55 24.60
CA ASN A 289 16.25 -1.75 25.79
C ASN A 289 14.95 -2.15 26.48
N PRO A 290 14.98 -2.67 27.73
CA PRO A 290 13.77 -3.04 28.48
C PRO A 290 12.76 -1.90 28.64
N GLU A 291 13.25 -0.64 28.69
CA GLU A 291 12.39 0.55 28.79
C GLU A 291 11.75 0.96 27.43
N GLY A 292 12.05 0.21 26.35
CA GLY A 292 11.55 0.48 25.00
C GLY A 292 12.36 1.56 24.27
N ARG A 293 11.68 2.34 23.41
CA ARG A 293 12.32 3.25 22.43
C ARG A 293 12.80 4.60 22.99
N GLY A 294 12.39 4.97 24.21
CA GLY A 294 12.67 6.29 24.77
C GLY A 294 12.04 7.44 23.95
N LYS A 295 12.63 8.65 24.08
CA LYS A 295 12.06 9.89 23.53
C LYS A 295 12.39 10.12 22.04
N TYR A 296 13.54 9.64 21.57
CA TYR A 296 14.14 10.08 20.30
C TYR A 296 14.06 9.03 19.17
N LEU A 297 13.64 7.81 19.48
CA LEU A 297 13.46 6.76 18.50
C LEU A 297 11.99 6.62 18.08
N PRO A 298 11.71 6.34 16.80
CA PRO A 298 10.36 6.05 16.35
C PRO A 298 9.90 4.68 16.88
N ALA A 299 8.61 4.39 16.73
CA ALA A 299 8.08 3.05 16.97
C ALA A 299 8.84 2.01 16.14
N ALA A 300 9.35 0.99 16.82
CA ALA A 300 10.17 -0.05 16.22
C ALA A 300 9.36 -0.91 15.26
N LYS A 301 10.03 -1.39 14.22
CA LYS A 301 9.47 -2.30 13.22
C LYS A 301 10.33 -3.54 13.10
N TYR A 302 9.71 -4.62 12.66
CA TYR A 302 10.40 -5.86 12.33
C TYR A 302 10.11 -6.31 10.91
N SER A 303 10.96 -7.16 10.38
CA SER A 303 10.76 -7.84 9.11
C SER A 303 11.29 -9.26 9.26
N PHE A 304 10.42 -10.24 9.17
CA PHE A 304 10.75 -11.65 9.28
C PHE A 304 10.50 -12.37 7.96
N VAL A 305 11.33 -13.36 7.67
CA VAL A 305 11.16 -14.28 6.55
C VAL A 305 11.84 -15.61 6.89
N THR A 306 11.18 -16.68 6.54
CA THR A 306 11.75 -18.04 6.61
C THR A 306 11.12 -18.93 5.54
N GLN A 307 11.70 -20.10 5.31
CA GLN A 307 11.14 -21.11 4.43
C GLN A 307 10.62 -22.28 5.27
N VAL A 308 9.39 -22.70 5.01
CA VAL A 308 8.78 -23.86 5.67
C VAL A 308 8.16 -24.76 4.61
N LYS A 309 8.67 -25.98 4.49
CA LYS A 309 8.19 -26.98 3.52
C LYS A 309 8.05 -26.41 2.10
N GLY A 310 9.09 -25.73 1.61
CA GLY A 310 9.17 -25.20 0.25
C GLY A 310 8.34 -23.95 -0.05
N ARG A 311 7.76 -23.29 0.98
CA ARG A 311 7.03 -22.01 0.82
C ARG A 311 7.55 -20.97 1.80
N GLY A 312 7.57 -19.73 1.35
CA GLY A 312 7.92 -18.59 2.19
C GLY A 312 6.89 -18.34 3.29
N VAL A 313 7.36 -18.09 4.51
CA VAL A 313 6.57 -17.57 5.63
C VAL A 313 7.20 -16.26 6.05
N TYR A 314 6.44 -15.18 6.04
CA TYR A 314 7.02 -13.85 6.28
C TYR A 314 6.04 -12.84 6.86
N SER A 315 6.62 -11.78 7.45
CA SER A 315 5.87 -10.60 7.87
C SER A 315 5.55 -9.72 6.67
N PHE A 316 4.30 -9.31 6.55
CA PHE A 316 3.78 -8.48 5.47
C PHE A 316 3.16 -7.20 6.04
N CYS A 317 3.49 -6.07 5.44
CA CYS A 317 2.90 -4.77 5.79
C CYS A 317 2.85 -4.51 7.31
N MET A 318 4.02 -4.63 8.00
CA MET A 318 4.12 -4.32 9.43
C MET A 318 3.82 -2.84 9.68
N CYS A 319 2.90 -2.56 10.61
CA CYS A 319 2.41 -1.25 11.00
C CYS A 319 2.79 -0.95 12.46
N PRO A 320 3.95 -0.29 12.70
CA PRO A 320 4.37 0.07 14.05
C PRO A 320 3.51 1.21 14.59
N GLY A 321 3.21 1.19 15.88
CA GLY A 321 2.37 2.20 16.53
C GLY A 321 1.05 2.38 15.82
N GLY A 322 0.41 1.29 15.39
CA GLY A 322 -0.74 1.29 14.51
C GLY A 322 -1.96 0.55 15.06
N PHE A 323 -2.88 0.22 14.19
CA PHE A 323 -4.15 -0.43 14.49
C PHE A 323 -4.44 -1.52 13.48
N VAL A 324 -5.12 -2.59 13.92
CA VAL A 324 -5.75 -3.55 13.02
C VAL A 324 -7.12 -3.02 12.61
N VAL A 325 -7.44 -3.11 11.33
CA VAL A 325 -8.67 -2.55 10.76
C VAL A 325 -9.45 -3.58 9.96
N PRO A 326 -10.81 -3.48 9.92
CA PRO A 326 -11.64 -4.30 9.06
C PRO A 326 -11.50 -3.83 7.61
N ALA A 327 -11.07 -4.72 6.72
CA ALA A 327 -10.80 -4.40 5.32
C ALA A 327 -11.67 -5.19 4.33
N ALA A 328 -12.80 -5.71 4.79
CA ALA A 328 -13.79 -6.36 3.94
C ALA A 328 -14.34 -5.38 2.88
N SER A 329 -14.59 -5.90 1.68
CA SER A 329 -15.23 -5.16 0.58
C SER A 329 -16.62 -5.67 0.22
N GLY A 330 -17.12 -6.64 0.97
CA GLY A 330 -18.46 -7.21 0.83
C GLY A 330 -19.07 -7.58 2.18
N PRO A 331 -20.39 -7.76 2.24
CA PRO A 331 -21.13 -7.90 3.51
C PRO A 331 -20.83 -9.20 4.26
N GLU A 332 -20.60 -10.30 3.59
CA GLU A 332 -20.39 -11.63 4.18
C GLU A 332 -18.92 -12.07 4.16
N GLN A 333 -18.03 -11.12 4.40
CA GLN A 333 -16.59 -11.32 4.39
C GLN A 333 -15.96 -10.71 5.64
N ILE A 334 -14.90 -11.32 6.16
CA ILE A 334 -13.96 -10.66 7.06
C ILE A 334 -12.58 -10.71 6.43
N VAL A 335 -12.00 -9.54 6.30
CA VAL A 335 -10.60 -9.32 5.93
C VAL A 335 -10.04 -8.31 6.91
N VAL A 336 -8.85 -8.56 7.40
CA VAL A 336 -8.15 -7.64 8.29
C VAL A 336 -6.90 -7.08 7.63
N ASN A 337 -6.60 -5.83 7.92
CA ASN A 337 -5.38 -5.16 7.49
C ASN A 337 -4.86 -4.27 8.63
N GLY A 338 -3.79 -3.53 8.40
CA GLY A 338 -3.23 -2.62 9.37
C GLY A 338 -3.06 -1.21 8.84
N MET A 339 -3.16 -0.24 9.73
CA MET A 339 -2.84 1.16 9.45
C MET A 339 -2.02 1.77 10.59
N SER A 340 -1.33 2.87 10.31
CA SER A 340 -0.68 3.67 11.35
C SER A 340 -0.89 5.16 11.08
N PRO A 341 -1.07 5.97 12.13
CA PRO A 341 -1.00 7.42 12.00
C PRO A 341 0.42 7.89 11.71
N SER A 342 0.59 9.11 11.26
CA SER A 342 1.90 9.67 10.89
C SER A 342 2.91 9.67 12.03
N ASN A 343 2.45 9.81 13.28
CA ASN A 343 3.29 9.79 14.47
C ASN A 343 3.58 8.37 15.02
N ARG A 344 2.87 7.32 14.49
CA ARG A 344 3.01 5.94 14.96
C ARG A 344 2.92 5.82 16.48
N GLY A 345 1.95 6.53 17.07
CA GLY A 345 1.84 6.74 18.52
C GLY A 345 0.92 5.76 19.23
N SER A 346 0.33 4.78 18.55
CA SER A 346 -0.48 3.75 19.21
C SER A 346 0.38 2.84 20.07
N VAL A 347 -0.25 2.24 21.09
CA VAL A 347 0.39 1.24 21.96
C VAL A 347 0.53 -0.14 21.31
N TRP A 348 0.11 -0.28 20.05
CA TRP A 348 0.07 -1.54 19.31
C TRP A 348 1.04 -1.55 18.13
N ALA A 349 1.58 -2.72 17.84
CA ALA A 349 2.35 -3.05 16.65
C ALA A 349 1.66 -4.22 15.94
N ASN A 350 1.39 -4.12 14.66
CA ASN A 350 0.75 -5.24 13.96
C ASN A 350 1.39 -5.52 12.59
N SER A 351 1.26 -6.76 12.13
CA SER A 351 1.79 -7.21 10.84
C SER A 351 0.93 -8.35 10.29
N GLY A 352 0.72 -8.39 9.00
CA GLY A 352 0.34 -9.62 8.34
C GLY A 352 1.45 -10.66 8.54
N MET A 353 1.07 -11.88 8.91
CA MET A 353 1.95 -13.04 8.97
C MET A 353 1.40 -14.06 7.99
N VAL A 354 2.10 -14.23 6.88
CA VAL A 354 1.52 -14.87 5.69
C VAL A 354 2.42 -15.98 5.16
N VAL A 355 1.77 -16.92 4.48
CA VAL A 355 2.38 -18.05 3.77
C VAL A 355 2.25 -17.78 2.28
N GLU A 356 3.34 -17.93 1.55
CA GLU A 356 3.36 -17.91 0.10
C GLU A 356 2.55 -19.09 -0.46
N LEU A 357 1.69 -18.82 -1.43
CA LEU A 357 0.88 -19.77 -2.17
C LEU A 357 1.11 -19.58 -3.67
N GLN A 358 1.30 -20.68 -4.35
CA GLN A 358 1.32 -20.77 -5.81
C GLN A 358 -0.04 -21.26 -6.33
N PRO A 359 -0.37 -21.10 -7.61
CA PRO A 359 -1.65 -21.55 -8.15
C PRO A 359 -2.00 -23.01 -7.85
N GLU A 360 -1.01 -23.91 -7.80
CA GLU A 360 -1.18 -25.31 -7.45
C GLU A 360 -1.59 -25.55 -5.99
N ASP A 361 -1.32 -24.60 -5.09
CA ASP A 361 -1.65 -24.71 -3.66
C ASP A 361 -3.12 -24.40 -3.35
N PHE A 362 -3.89 -23.82 -4.29
CA PHE A 362 -5.30 -23.52 -4.06
C PHE A 362 -6.17 -24.78 -3.90
N GLY A 363 -5.65 -25.94 -4.34
CA GLY A 363 -6.26 -27.24 -4.14
C GLY A 363 -7.30 -27.62 -5.20
N ALA A 364 -7.60 -28.92 -5.26
CA ALA A 364 -8.48 -29.51 -6.27
C ALA A 364 -9.90 -28.89 -6.29
N ARG A 365 -10.42 -28.47 -5.13
CA ARG A 365 -11.73 -27.83 -5.00
C ARG A 365 -11.86 -26.54 -5.83
N PHE A 366 -10.78 -25.80 -6.01
CA PHE A 366 -10.79 -24.52 -6.72
C PHE A 366 -10.25 -24.63 -8.15
N SER A 367 -9.57 -25.71 -8.51
CA SER A 367 -8.97 -25.90 -9.85
C SER A 367 -10.00 -25.82 -10.98
N MET A 368 -11.25 -26.20 -10.71
CA MET A 368 -12.36 -26.12 -11.67
C MET A 368 -12.67 -24.66 -12.13
N PHE A 369 -12.25 -23.66 -11.38
CA PHE A 369 -12.43 -22.23 -11.73
C PHE A 369 -11.28 -21.69 -12.61
N GLY A 370 -10.33 -22.53 -13.00
CA GLY A 370 -9.23 -22.15 -13.90
C GLY A 370 -8.44 -20.96 -13.37
N VAL A 371 -8.30 -19.92 -14.18
CA VAL A 371 -7.57 -18.69 -13.85
C VAL A 371 -8.12 -17.94 -12.62
N LEU A 372 -9.40 -18.12 -12.31
CA LEU A 372 -10.08 -17.49 -11.18
C LEU A 372 -9.96 -18.29 -9.87
N ALA A 373 -9.26 -19.44 -9.87
CA ALA A 373 -9.11 -20.30 -8.70
C ALA A 373 -8.61 -19.58 -7.44
N GLY A 374 -7.63 -18.69 -7.60
CA GLY A 374 -7.10 -17.89 -6.49
C GLY A 374 -8.10 -16.89 -5.91
N ILE A 375 -8.97 -16.30 -6.74
CA ILE A 375 -10.06 -15.42 -6.29
C ILE A 375 -11.06 -16.26 -5.46
N LYS A 376 -11.47 -17.41 -5.98
CA LYS A 376 -12.42 -18.32 -5.29
C LYS A 376 -11.86 -18.83 -3.97
N PHE A 377 -10.57 -19.11 -3.92
CA PHE A 377 -9.89 -19.49 -2.67
C PHE A 377 -9.93 -18.34 -1.63
N GLN A 378 -9.66 -17.10 -2.05
CA GLN A 378 -9.75 -15.93 -1.16
C GLN A 378 -11.19 -15.72 -0.66
N GLU A 379 -12.18 -15.79 -1.56
CA GLU A 379 -13.60 -15.61 -1.23
C GLU A 379 -14.08 -16.65 -0.21
N ASP A 380 -13.72 -17.92 -0.42
CA ASP A 380 -14.07 -18.99 0.51
C ASP A 380 -13.45 -18.76 1.90
N LEU A 381 -12.17 -18.40 1.96
CA LEU A 381 -11.48 -18.18 3.24
C LEU A 381 -12.00 -16.94 3.98
N GLU A 382 -12.31 -15.87 3.28
CA GLU A 382 -12.92 -14.65 3.83
C GLU A 382 -14.33 -14.92 4.37
N ARG A 383 -15.10 -15.76 3.68
CA ARG A 383 -16.41 -16.22 4.15
C ARG A 383 -16.30 -17.17 5.34
N GLN A 384 -15.37 -18.12 5.34
CA GLN A 384 -15.10 -18.97 6.51
C GLN A 384 -14.74 -18.12 7.73
N CYS A 385 -13.94 -17.08 7.52
CA CYS A 385 -13.61 -16.12 8.56
C CYS A 385 -14.86 -15.40 9.11
N TYR A 386 -15.77 -14.96 8.24
CA TYR A 386 -17.03 -14.33 8.60
C TYR A 386 -17.94 -15.27 9.43
N LEU A 387 -18.07 -16.53 9.01
CA LEU A 387 -18.85 -17.53 9.75
C LEU A 387 -18.28 -17.79 11.15
N ASN A 388 -16.94 -17.86 11.26
CA ASN A 388 -16.25 -18.02 12.54
C ASN A 388 -16.19 -16.70 13.36
N GLY A 389 -16.52 -15.57 12.75
CA GLY A 389 -16.67 -14.23 13.34
C GLY A 389 -18.11 -13.92 13.79
N ASN A 390 -18.94 -14.94 14.01
CA ASN A 390 -20.33 -14.79 14.44
C ASN A 390 -21.23 -14.08 13.40
N CYS A 391 -20.95 -14.24 12.12
CA CYS A 391 -21.66 -13.62 10.99
C CYS A 391 -21.78 -12.09 11.12
N LYS A 392 -20.71 -11.46 11.62
CA LYS A 392 -20.54 -10.02 11.78
C LYS A 392 -19.12 -9.63 11.42
N GLN A 393 -18.75 -8.36 11.59
CA GLN A 393 -17.38 -7.90 11.42
C GLN A 393 -16.50 -8.13 12.68
N THR A 394 -17.01 -8.83 13.69
CA THR A 394 -16.22 -9.33 14.83
C THR A 394 -15.26 -10.40 14.32
N ALA A 395 -13.95 -10.17 14.43
CA ALA A 395 -12.97 -11.06 13.84
C ALA A 395 -12.65 -12.27 14.72
N PRO A 396 -12.58 -13.49 14.16
CA PRO A 396 -12.09 -14.66 14.87
C PRO A 396 -10.62 -14.48 15.20
N ALA A 397 -10.24 -14.77 16.44
CA ALA A 397 -8.89 -14.54 16.94
C ALA A 397 -8.42 -15.64 17.87
N GLN A 398 -7.09 -15.77 17.98
CA GLN A 398 -6.46 -16.76 18.85
C GLN A 398 -5.16 -16.16 19.42
N ARG A 399 -4.84 -16.49 20.68
CA ARG A 399 -3.55 -16.16 21.28
C ARG A 399 -2.42 -16.84 20.50
N MET A 400 -1.35 -16.13 20.20
CA MET A 400 -0.24 -16.63 19.40
C MET A 400 0.35 -17.94 19.94
N THR A 401 0.60 -18.02 21.25
CA THR A 401 1.16 -19.24 21.88
C THR A 401 0.20 -20.42 21.83
N ASP A 402 -1.11 -20.18 21.95
CA ASP A 402 -2.12 -21.24 21.88
C ASP A 402 -2.24 -21.78 20.45
N PHE A 403 -2.21 -20.90 19.45
CA PHE A 403 -2.16 -21.31 18.04
C PHE A 403 -0.96 -22.20 17.72
N VAL A 404 0.24 -21.79 18.17
CA VAL A 404 1.47 -22.56 17.94
C VAL A 404 1.43 -23.92 18.60
N ASN A 405 0.78 -24.03 19.76
CA ASN A 405 0.63 -25.27 20.53
C ASN A 405 -0.67 -26.03 20.21
N ARG A 406 -1.44 -25.59 19.22
CA ARG A 406 -2.73 -26.20 18.81
C ARG A 406 -3.73 -26.31 19.98
N ARG A 407 -3.82 -25.27 20.79
CA ARG A 407 -4.72 -25.19 21.95
C ARG A 407 -5.78 -24.11 21.74
N ASN A 408 -6.95 -24.30 22.29
CA ASN A 408 -7.98 -23.24 22.29
C ASN A 408 -7.57 -22.12 23.24
N SER A 409 -7.88 -20.88 22.84
CA SER A 409 -7.77 -19.71 23.71
C SER A 409 -9.11 -19.50 24.41
N PHE A 410 -9.12 -19.42 25.73
CA PHE A 410 -10.32 -19.13 26.52
C PHE A 410 -10.46 -17.63 26.77
N ASP A 411 -9.37 -16.89 26.70
CA ASP A 411 -9.28 -15.44 26.80
C ASP A 411 -8.36 -14.90 25.71
N LEU A 412 -8.55 -13.65 25.34
CA LEU A 412 -7.72 -12.98 24.33
C LEU A 412 -7.01 -11.77 24.93
N PRO A 413 -5.77 -11.47 24.49
CA PRO A 413 -5.16 -10.18 24.78
C PRO A 413 -6.01 -9.01 24.30
N ARG A 414 -5.80 -7.83 24.88
CA ARG A 414 -6.39 -6.60 24.34
C ARG A 414 -5.92 -6.39 22.89
N SER A 415 -6.75 -5.75 22.08
CA SER A 415 -6.47 -5.49 20.68
C SER A 415 -6.97 -4.13 20.26
N SER A 416 -6.38 -3.61 19.19
CA SER A 416 -6.82 -2.38 18.53
C SER A 416 -8.00 -2.57 17.57
N TYR A 417 -8.40 -3.80 17.26
CA TYR A 417 -9.45 -4.10 16.30
C TYR A 417 -10.83 -3.65 16.82
N SER A 418 -11.34 -2.56 16.29
CA SER A 418 -12.52 -1.87 16.83
C SER A 418 -13.85 -2.63 16.72
N PRO A 419 -14.12 -3.48 15.69
CA PRO A 419 -15.35 -4.27 15.67
C PRO A 419 -15.41 -5.38 16.73
N GLY A 420 -14.30 -5.63 17.43
CA GLY A 420 -14.19 -6.65 18.47
C GLY A 420 -13.66 -8.00 17.95
N LEU A 421 -13.21 -8.80 18.91
CA LEU A 421 -12.67 -10.15 18.65
C LEU A 421 -13.52 -11.22 19.29
N ILE A 422 -13.56 -12.39 18.69
CA ILE A 422 -14.12 -13.61 19.26
C ILE A 422 -13.05 -14.71 19.28
N ALA A 423 -12.92 -15.39 20.43
CA ALA A 423 -11.99 -16.53 20.52
C ALA A 423 -12.44 -17.65 19.57
N SER A 424 -11.55 -18.04 18.70
CA SER A 424 -11.81 -19.06 17.67
C SER A 424 -10.54 -19.87 17.40
N PRO A 425 -10.62 -21.18 17.20
CA PRO A 425 -9.46 -22.03 16.98
C PRO A 425 -8.96 -21.89 15.53
N LEU A 426 -8.23 -20.80 15.23
CA LEU A 426 -7.65 -20.54 13.91
C LEU A 426 -6.83 -21.74 13.39
N HIS A 427 -6.14 -22.46 14.29
CA HIS A 427 -5.36 -23.67 13.95
C HIS A 427 -6.21 -24.83 13.47
N PHE A 428 -7.54 -24.78 13.60
CA PHE A 428 -8.47 -25.83 13.21
C PHE A 428 -9.15 -25.55 11.87
N TRP A 429 -9.63 -24.30 11.65
CA TRP A 429 -10.40 -24.00 10.45
C TRP A 429 -9.59 -23.32 9.33
N LEU A 430 -8.43 -22.72 9.63
CA LEU A 430 -7.50 -22.33 8.56
C LEU A 430 -7.04 -23.58 7.79
N PRO A 431 -6.82 -23.49 6.47
CA PRO A 431 -6.26 -24.60 5.72
C PRO A 431 -4.99 -25.15 6.39
N ASP A 432 -4.94 -26.47 6.60
CA ASP A 432 -3.86 -27.15 7.35
C ASP A 432 -2.46 -26.75 6.87
N PHE A 433 -2.28 -26.62 5.56
CA PHE A 433 -0.99 -26.25 4.99
C PHE A 433 -0.56 -24.80 5.33
N ILE A 434 -1.53 -23.88 5.55
CA ILE A 434 -1.28 -22.51 6.02
C ILE A 434 -0.99 -22.54 7.53
N ALA A 435 -1.87 -23.17 8.31
CA ALA A 435 -1.75 -23.22 9.77
C ALA A 435 -0.42 -23.85 10.20
N ALA A 436 -0.06 -25.01 9.64
CA ALA A 436 1.19 -25.70 9.98
C ALA A 436 2.44 -24.88 9.62
N ARG A 437 2.44 -24.17 8.48
CA ARG A 437 3.56 -23.32 8.08
C ARG A 437 3.70 -22.11 8.97
N LEU A 438 2.59 -21.45 9.36
CA LEU A 438 2.61 -20.35 10.31
C LEU A 438 3.12 -20.81 11.69
N GLN A 439 2.70 -21.98 12.18
CA GLN A 439 3.17 -22.53 13.46
C GLN A 439 4.69 -22.69 13.48
N GLU A 440 5.25 -23.32 12.44
CA GLU A 440 6.71 -23.50 12.32
C GLU A 440 7.43 -22.17 12.11
N GLY A 441 6.88 -21.26 11.30
CA GLY A 441 7.41 -19.91 11.12
C GLY A 441 7.48 -19.14 12.44
N PHE A 442 6.45 -19.17 13.26
CA PHE A 442 6.43 -18.49 14.57
C PHE A 442 7.43 -19.08 15.55
N LYS A 443 7.60 -20.39 15.57
CA LYS A 443 8.66 -21.04 16.37
C LYS A 443 10.05 -20.55 15.96
N TYR A 444 10.30 -20.45 14.64
CA TYR A 444 11.55 -19.93 14.13
C TYR A 444 11.75 -18.45 14.48
N PHE A 445 10.74 -17.60 14.29
CA PHE A 445 10.82 -16.16 14.61
C PHE A 445 11.03 -15.92 16.11
N GLY A 446 10.43 -16.74 16.97
CA GLY A 446 10.68 -16.71 18.41
C GLY A 446 12.11 -17.08 18.82
N LYS A 447 12.80 -17.93 18.01
CA LYS A 447 14.22 -18.27 18.22
C LYS A 447 15.15 -17.14 17.77
N VAL A 448 14.90 -16.52 16.61
CA VAL A 448 15.78 -15.48 16.06
C VAL A 448 15.49 -14.10 16.66
N SER A 449 14.32 -13.91 17.26
CA SER A 449 13.90 -12.68 17.94
C SER A 449 13.28 -13.04 19.28
N HIS A 450 14.14 -13.14 20.27
CA HIS A 450 13.75 -13.58 21.62
C HIS A 450 12.65 -12.67 22.21
N GLY A 451 11.58 -13.27 22.74
CA GLY A 451 10.40 -12.56 23.25
C GLY A 451 9.29 -12.30 22.20
N PHE A 452 9.55 -12.48 20.90
CA PHE A 452 8.53 -12.29 19.86
C PHE A 452 7.36 -13.29 19.97
N LEU A 453 7.67 -14.58 20.22
CA LEU A 453 6.66 -15.60 20.49
C LEU A 453 6.19 -15.46 21.94
N THR A 454 5.03 -14.83 22.14
CA THR A 454 4.54 -14.43 23.46
C THR A 454 3.04 -14.69 23.66
N ARG A 455 2.63 -14.75 24.92
CA ARG A 455 1.21 -14.82 25.31
C ARG A 455 0.48 -13.47 25.14
N GLU A 456 1.21 -12.37 25.03
CA GLU A 456 0.65 -11.03 24.86
C GLU A 456 0.22 -10.73 23.42
N ALA A 457 0.61 -11.58 22.46
CA ALA A 457 0.27 -11.41 21.06
C ALA A 457 -1.03 -12.13 20.70
N VAL A 458 -1.83 -11.46 19.87
CA VAL A 458 -3.08 -12.00 19.32
C VAL A 458 -3.01 -12.11 17.79
N MET A 459 -3.46 -13.24 17.27
CA MET A 459 -3.65 -13.51 15.85
C MET A 459 -5.12 -13.27 15.49
N ILE A 460 -5.34 -12.53 14.42
CA ILE A 460 -6.67 -12.10 13.97
C ILE A 460 -6.85 -12.59 12.53
N GLY A 461 -7.93 -13.32 12.27
CA GLY A 461 -8.28 -13.83 10.94
C GLY A 461 -8.99 -12.77 10.10
N VAL A 462 -8.79 -12.72 8.80
CA VAL A 462 -7.71 -13.27 7.96
C VAL A 462 -7.06 -12.18 7.13
N GLU A 463 -5.79 -12.33 6.80
CA GLU A 463 -5.06 -11.49 5.84
C GLU A 463 -4.97 -12.24 4.52
N THR A 464 -5.83 -11.94 3.54
CA THR A 464 -5.92 -12.65 2.26
C THR A 464 -5.50 -11.80 1.07
N ARG A 465 -5.48 -10.46 1.24
CA ARG A 465 -5.36 -9.51 0.14
C ARG A 465 -3.97 -8.87 0.07
N THR A 466 -2.93 -9.70 0.08
CA THR A 466 -1.54 -9.22 -0.04
C THR A 466 -1.17 -8.80 -1.46
N SER A 467 -1.79 -9.42 -2.46
CA SER A 467 -1.62 -9.11 -3.89
C SER A 467 -2.76 -9.71 -4.69
N SER A 468 -2.87 -9.31 -5.97
CA SER A 468 -3.83 -9.92 -6.89
C SER A 468 -3.52 -11.40 -7.13
N PRO A 469 -4.50 -12.32 -7.06
CA PRO A 469 -4.34 -13.71 -7.47
C PRO A 469 -4.41 -13.91 -8.99
N VAL A 470 -4.69 -12.84 -9.73
CA VAL A 470 -4.80 -12.81 -11.19
C VAL A 470 -3.91 -11.73 -11.74
N ARG A 471 -3.29 -11.98 -12.89
CA ARG A 471 -2.63 -10.97 -13.71
C ARG A 471 -3.47 -10.72 -14.96
N ILE A 472 -3.58 -9.45 -15.33
CA ILE A 472 -4.11 -9.03 -16.63
C ILE A 472 -2.88 -8.82 -17.54
N PRO A 473 -2.56 -9.76 -18.45
CA PRO A 473 -1.30 -9.71 -19.18
C PRO A 473 -1.22 -8.51 -20.12
N ARG A 474 -0.03 -7.92 -20.19
CA ARG A 474 0.24 -6.77 -21.06
C ARG A 474 1.63 -6.88 -21.68
N ASP A 475 1.81 -6.30 -22.82
CA ASP A 475 3.10 -6.12 -23.44
C ASP A 475 3.99 -5.19 -22.59
N ARG A 476 5.31 -5.43 -22.60
CA ARG A 476 6.26 -4.72 -21.74
C ARG A 476 6.60 -3.32 -22.23
N GLU A 477 6.52 -3.08 -23.52
CA GLU A 477 6.90 -1.83 -24.16
C GLU A 477 5.68 -0.93 -24.36
N SER A 478 4.66 -1.43 -25.06
CA SER A 478 3.42 -0.69 -25.30
C SER A 478 2.53 -0.54 -24.07
N MET A 479 2.74 -1.36 -23.03
CA MET A 479 1.92 -1.43 -21.81
C MET A 479 0.44 -1.76 -22.08
N THR A 480 0.06 -2.07 -23.32
CA THR A 480 -1.30 -2.50 -23.68
C THR A 480 -1.52 -3.96 -23.34
N HIS A 481 -2.76 -4.34 -23.11
CA HIS A 481 -3.14 -5.75 -23.02
C HIS A 481 -2.69 -6.49 -24.27
N ILE A 482 -2.25 -7.76 -24.10
CA ILE A 482 -1.60 -8.53 -25.20
C ILE A 482 -2.47 -8.77 -26.43
N ARG A 483 -3.81 -8.65 -26.31
CA ARG A 483 -4.77 -8.81 -27.39
C ARG A 483 -5.66 -7.60 -27.65
N LEU A 484 -5.78 -6.68 -26.68
CA LEU A 484 -6.66 -5.54 -26.76
C LEU A 484 -5.86 -4.24 -26.80
N ARG A 485 -5.81 -3.61 -27.95
CA ARG A 485 -5.29 -2.24 -28.11
C ARG A 485 -6.17 -1.27 -27.32
N GLY A 486 -5.64 -0.12 -26.93
CA GLY A 486 -6.40 0.89 -26.18
C GLY A 486 -6.70 0.52 -24.71
N CYS A 487 -6.35 -0.70 -24.25
CA CYS A 487 -6.47 -1.13 -22.86
C CYS A 487 -5.10 -1.23 -22.21
N TYR A 488 -4.89 -0.48 -21.11
CA TYR A 488 -3.64 -0.42 -20.36
C TYR A 488 -3.84 -0.98 -18.94
N PRO A 489 -3.64 -2.31 -18.72
CA PRO A 489 -3.72 -2.91 -17.39
C PRO A 489 -2.66 -2.32 -16.47
N CYS A 490 -3.08 -1.78 -15.32
CA CYS A 490 -2.23 -0.94 -14.48
C CYS A 490 -2.28 -1.31 -13.00
N GLY A 491 -1.15 -1.21 -12.34
CA GLY A 491 -1.02 -1.26 -10.87
C GLY A 491 -1.18 -2.64 -10.26
N GLU A 492 -1.68 -2.66 -9.04
CA GLU A 492 -1.86 -3.90 -8.26
C GLU A 492 -2.95 -4.79 -8.82
N GLY A 493 -4.04 -4.21 -9.34
CA GLY A 493 -5.13 -4.96 -9.96
C GLY A 493 -4.68 -5.75 -11.19
N ALA A 494 -3.80 -5.17 -11.99
CA ALA A 494 -3.21 -5.86 -13.13
C ALA A 494 -2.08 -6.85 -12.76
N GLY A 495 -1.69 -6.91 -11.48
CA GLY A 495 -0.67 -7.84 -10.99
C GLY A 495 0.79 -7.36 -11.17
N TYR A 496 1.01 -6.06 -11.42
CA TYR A 496 2.35 -5.50 -11.70
C TYR A 496 2.93 -4.64 -10.57
N ALA A 497 2.15 -4.29 -9.56
CA ALA A 497 2.58 -3.51 -8.40
C ALA A 497 2.22 -4.23 -7.09
N GLY A 498 2.78 -3.76 -5.98
CA GLY A 498 2.52 -4.30 -4.64
C GLY A 498 2.70 -3.22 -3.56
N GLY A 499 2.20 -2.01 -3.80
CA GLY A 499 2.24 -0.89 -2.85
C GLY A 499 2.18 0.47 -3.55
N ILE A 500 1.98 1.53 -2.78
CA ILE A 500 1.68 2.89 -3.24
C ILE A 500 2.67 3.37 -4.31
N VAL A 501 3.97 3.35 -4.01
CA VAL A 501 4.99 3.88 -4.95
C VAL A 501 5.11 3.05 -6.21
N SER A 502 5.08 1.71 -6.10
CA SER A 502 5.16 0.85 -7.28
C SER A 502 3.92 0.97 -8.16
N ALA A 503 2.74 1.18 -7.58
CA ALA A 503 1.51 1.44 -8.31
C ALA A 503 1.54 2.82 -9.00
N ALA A 504 2.04 3.84 -8.31
CA ALA A 504 2.23 5.19 -8.85
C ALA A 504 3.17 5.20 -10.07
N ILE A 505 4.33 4.54 -9.95
CA ILE A 505 5.29 4.38 -11.06
C ILE A 505 4.65 3.66 -12.25
N ASP A 506 3.87 2.62 -11.97
CA ASP A 506 3.20 1.86 -13.03
C ASP A 506 2.12 2.68 -13.73
N GLY A 507 1.43 3.55 -12.97
CA GLY A 507 0.47 4.53 -13.52
C GLY A 507 1.13 5.53 -14.46
N GLU A 508 2.26 6.13 -14.07
CA GLU A 508 3.02 7.03 -14.94
C GLU A 508 3.46 6.35 -16.23
N ARG A 509 3.95 5.10 -16.15
CA ARG A 509 4.38 4.32 -17.32
C ARG A 509 3.24 4.01 -18.28
N CYS A 510 2.06 3.63 -17.77
CA CYS A 510 0.88 3.42 -18.60
C CYS A 510 0.46 4.72 -19.30
N ALA A 511 0.49 5.85 -18.60
CA ALA A 511 0.19 7.17 -19.18
C ALA A 511 1.19 7.57 -20.27
N GLU A 512 2.49 7.31 -20.06
CA GLU A 512 3.53 7.57 -21.05
C GLU A 512 3.35 6.74 -22.31
N ALA A 513 3.07 5.45 -22.17
CA ALA A 513 2.84 4.55 -23.29
C ALA A 513 1.58 4.94 -24.10
N LEU A 514 0.50 5.27 -23.39
CA LEU A 514 -0.73 5.77 -24.00
C LEU A 514 -0.49 7.07 -24.79
N ALA A 515 0.26 8.02 -24.21
CA ALA A 515 0.59 9.26 -24.88
C ALA A 515 1.42 9.07 -26.15
N MET A 516 2.35 8.11 -26.14
CA MET A 516 3.13 7.75 -27.33
C MET A 516 2.24 7.22 -28.44
N GLN A 517 1.26 6.36 -28.12
CA GLN A 517 0.32 5.80 -29.08
C GLN A 517 -0.57 6.87 -29.71
N ILE A 518 -1.13 7.80 -28.91
CA ILE A 518 -1.93 8.91 -29.44
C ILE A 518 -1.12 9.79 -30.41
N LYS A 519 0.15 10.08 -30.07
CA LYS A 519 1.02 10.89 -30.95
C LYS A 519 1.32 10.18 -32.29
N GLN A 520 1.54 8.88 -32.27
CA GLN A 520 1.76 8.08 -33.48
C GLN A 520 0.55 8.06 -34.39
N SER A 521 -0.66 7.84 -33.85
CA SER A 521 -1.91 7.87 -34.60
C SER A 521 -2.15 9.24 -35.24
N SER A 522 -1.92 10.33 -34.50
CA SER A 522 -2.09 11.70 -35.00
C SER A 522 -1.06 12.11 -36.06
N SER A 523 0.11 11.48 -36.10
CA SER A 523 1.11 11.72 -37.14
C SER A 523 0.80 10.98 -38.43
N PHE A 524 0.12 9.83 -38.36
CA PHE A 524 -0.32 9.06 -39.52
C PHE A 524 -1.46 9.75 -40.28
N ASP A 525 -2.44 10.31 -39.53
CA ASP A 525 -3.56 11.06 -40.12
C ASP A 525 -3.13 12.37 -40.81
N ARG A 526 -1.96 12.94 -40.50
CA ARG A 526 -1.42 14.14 -41.16
C ARG A 526 -0.57 13.83 -42.40
N SER A 527 -0.28 12.56 -42.62
CA SER A 527 0.56 12.10 -43.77
C SER A 527 -0.23 11.45 -44.88
N VAL A 528 -1.54 11.35 -44.72
CA VAL A 528 -2.54 10.96 -45.76
C VAL A 528 -3.35 12.18 -46.14
#